data_a5bb480e6370c876e2c13134b42eb16e
#
_entry.id   a5bb480e6370c876e2c13134b42eb16e
#
_cell.length_a   1.000
_cell.length_b   1.000
_cell.length_c   1.000
_cell.angle_alpha   90.00
_cell.angle_beta   90.00
_cell.angle_gamma   90.00
#
_symmetry.space_group_name_H-M   'P 1'
#
loop_
_entity.id
_entity.type
_entity.pdbx_description
1 polymer ?
#
loop_
_entity_poly.entity_id
_entity_poly.type
_entity_poly.pdbx_seq_one_letter_code
_entity_poly.pdbx_strand_id
1 'polypeptide(L)'
;MTTAGDIINGSLRLLGVLAEGEVPSAETSQDALNAMNQMIDSWNTERLAVFATQDQMFTWPSGILSRTLGPSGNFIGSRPVLLEDSTYFRDPGTGVSYGIKFINQQQYNGIAVKTVTSTFPQVIFVNMTFPDIEMYIYPRPTRDLEWHFISVEELTQPATLATQLHFPPGYLRAFRYNLATEMSPEFGMEPSAQVMRIAMTSKRNLKRINNPDDIMSMPYSLVASRQRFNVFAGNY
;
A
#
# COMPACT_ATOMS: atom_id res chain seq x y z
N MET A 1 1.35 7.26 -24.75
CA MET A 1 0.86 6.64 -23.50
C MET A 1 0.73 5.15 -23.77
N THR A 2 1.11 4.29 -22.85
CA THR A 2 1.10 2.84 -23.05
C THR A 2 -0.23 2.28 -22.56
N THR A 3 -0.89 1.49 -23.40
CA THR A 3 -2.13 0.79 -23.03
C THR A 3 -1.83 -0.61 -22.49
N ALA A 4 -2.82 -1.23 -21.81
CA ALA A 4 -2.73 -2.62 -21.39
C ALA A 4 -2.48 -3.55 -22.59
N GLY A 5 -3.16 -3.27 -23.72
CA GLY A 5 -2.96 -4.00 -24.98
C GLY A 5 -1.54 -3.92 -25.52
N ASP A 6 -0.84 -2.77 -25.38
CA ASP A 6 0.55 -2.64 -25.82
C ASP A 6 1.50 -3.54 -25.02
N ILE A 7 1.26 -3.66 -23.71
CA ILE A 7 2.04 -4.54 -22.83
C ILE A 7 1.77 -5.99 -23.18
N ILE A 8 0.51 -6.37 -23.32
CA ILE A 8 0.07 -7.72 -23.66
C ILE A 8 0.67 -8.15 -25.00
N ASN A 9 0.51 -7.35 -26.05
CA ASN A 9 1.08 -7.64 -27.37
C ASN A 9 2.61 -7.77 -27.31
N GLY A 10 3.26 -6.90 -26.52
CA GLY A 10 4.68 -6.98 -26.28
C GLY A 10 5.11 -8.27 -25.56
N SER A 11 4.30 -8.76 -24.62
CA SER A 11 4.56 -9.99 -23.88
C SER A 11 4.36 -11.25 -24.74
N LEU A 12 3.29 -11.29 -25.55
CA LEU A 12 3.02 -12.37 -26.49
C LEU A 12 4.14 -12.51 -27.55
N ARG A 13 4.70 -11.37 -28.01
CA ARG A 13 5.86 -11.39 -28.91
C ARG A 13 7.12 -11.93 -28.24
N LEU A 14 7.33 -11.66 -26.94
CA LEU A 14 8.46 -12.21 -26.18
C LEU A 14 8.37 -13.73 -26.02
N LEU A 15 7.16 -14.28 -25.98
CA LEU A 15 6.90 -15.71 -25.96
C LEU A 15 7.01 -16.36 -27.36
N GLY A 16 6.94 -15.57 -28.43
CA GLY A 16 6.88 -16.10 -29.79
C GLY A 16 5.50 -16.60 -30.21
N VAL A 17 4.46 -16.31 -29.41
CA VAL A 17 3.06 -16.64 -29.77
C VAL A 17 2.55 -15.71 -30.86
N LEU A 18 3.05 -14.47 -30.90
CA LEU A 18 2.64 -13.44 -31.85
C LEU A 18 3.83 -13.04 -32.73
N ALA A 19 3.66 -13.11 -34.04
CA ALA A 19 4.67 -12.64 -34.98
C ALA A 19 4.67 -11.11 -35.10
N GLU A 20 5.72 -10.55 -35.69
CA GLU A 20 5.82 -9.11 -35.90
C GLU A 20 4.73 -8.64 -36.89
N GLY A 21 3.96 -7.60 -36.46
CA GLY A 21 2.84 -7.08 -37.24
C GLY A 21 1.52 -7.84 -37.10
N GLU A 22 1.52 -8.97 -36.42
CA GLU A 22 0.31 -9.75 -36.16
C GLU A 22 -0.49 -9.17 -34.99
N VAL A 23 -1.82 -9.30 -35.06
CA VAL A 23 -2.77 -8.88 -34.02
C VAL A 23 -3.32 -10.16 -33.37
N PRO A 24 -3.31 -10.26 -32.03
CA PRO A 24 -3.84 -11.43 -31.33
C PRO A 24 -5.37 -11.54 -31.56
N SER A 25 -5.89 -12.76 -31.44
CA SER A 25 -7.34 -12.97 -31.44
C SER A 25 -7.99 -12.31 -30.23
N ALA A 26 -9.30 -12.08 -30.28
CA ALA A 26 -10.04 -11.53 -29.17
C ALA A 26 -9.96 -12.42 -27.91
N GLU A 27 -10.00 -13.75 -28.09
CA GLU A 27 -9.86 -14.73 -27.01
C GLU A 27 -8.47 -14.67 -26.38
N THR A 28 -7.41 -14.75 -27.20
CA THR A 28 -6.02 -14.62 -26.74
C THR A 28 -5.78 -13.31 -25.98
N SER A 29 -6.37 -12.22 -26.46
CA SER A 29 -6.24 -10.90 -25.80
C SER A 29 -6.95 -10.87 -24.46
N GLN A 30 -8.11 -11.52 -24.35
CA GLN A 30 -8.88 -11.58 -23.09
C GLN A 30 -8.19 -12.47 -22.06
N ASP A 31 -7.67 -13.63 -22.46
CA ASP A 31 -6.92 -14.53 -21.58
C ASP A 31 -5.66 -13.83 -21.05
N ALA A 32 -4.93 -13.14 -21.92
CA ALA A 32 -3.77 -12.36 -21.54
C ALA A 32 -4.11 -11.18 -20.59
N LEU A 33 -5.29 -10.56 -20.76
CA LEU A 33 -5.77 -9.53 -19.83
C LEU A 33 -6.09 -10.12 -18.46
N ASN A 34 -6.71 -11.30 -18.42
CA ASN A 34 -7.00 -12.01 -17.19
C ASN A 34 -5.70 -12.40 -16.46
N ALA A 35 -4.71 -12.94 -17.18
CA ALA A 35 -3.39 -13.27 -16.63
C ALA A 35 -2.68 -12.00 -16.09
N MET A 36 -2.77 -10.88 -16.82
CA MET A 36 -2.22 -9.60 -16.35
C MET A 36 -2.88 -9.12 -15.04
N ASN A 37 -4.20 -9.25 -14.92
CA ASN A 37 -4.93 -8.86 -13.72
C ASN A 37 -4.57 -9.75 -12.52
N GLN A 38 -4.44 -11.08 -12.73
CA GLN A 38 -3.99 -12.02 -11.71
C GLN A 38 -2.55 -11.72 -11.26
N MET A 39 -1.66 -11.39 -12.20
CA MET A 39 -0.29 -10.97 -11.87
C MET A 39 -0.27 -9.69 -11.03
N ILE A 40 -1.10 -8.69 -11.38
CA ILE A 40 -1.22 -7.42 -10.61
C ILE A 40 -1.73 -7.72 -9.21
N ASP A 41 -2.74 -8.57 -9.06
CA ASP A 41 -3.29 -8.97 -7.76
C ASP A 41 -2.21 -9.62 -6.88
N SER A 42 -1.45 -10.55 -7.43
CA SER A 42 -0.30 -11.16 -6.75
C SER A 42 0.75 -10.11 -6.34
N TRP A 43 1.03 -9.13 -7.20
CA TRP A 43 2.00 -8.08 -6.89
C TRP A 43 1.52 -7.11 -5.81
N ASN A 44 0.22 -6.85 -5.73
CA ASN A 44 -0.38 -6.05 -4.67
C ASN A 44 -0.14 -6.68 -3.29
N THR A 45 -0.19 -8.03 -3.20
CA THR A 45 0.14 -8.72 -1.94
C THR A 45 1.62 -8.63 -1.58
N GLU A 46 2.51 -8.45 -2.56
CA GLU A 46 3.96 -8.36 -2.36
C GLU A 46 4.48 -6.94 -2.04
N ARG A 47 3.61 -5.96 -1.79
CA ARG A 47 3.95 -4.55 -1.56
C ARG A 47 4.75 -3.89 -2.70
N LEU A 48 4.60 -4.37 -3.93
CA LEU A 48 5.27 -3.77 -5.09
C LEU A 48 4.64 -2.45 -5.52
N ALA A 49 3.45 -2.14 -5.00
CA ALA A 49 2.66 -0.96 -5.32
C ALA A 49 3.12 0.35 -4.64
N VAL A 50 4.20 0.32 -3.87
CA VAL A 50 4.62 1.38 -2.94
C VAL A 50 5.05 2.70 -3.62
N PHE A 51 4.85 2.88 -4.91
CA PHE A 51 5.20 4.16 -5.55
C PHE A 51 4.14 5.25 -5.41
N ALA A 52 2.95 4.91 -4.96
CA ALA A 52 1.84 5.85 -4.82
C ALA A 52 1.35 5.86 -3.37
N THR A 53 1.95 6.71 -2.55
CA THR A 53 1.34 7.09 -1.28
C THR A 53 0.29 8.16 -1.57
N GLN A 54 -0.95 7.92 -1.12
CA GLN A 54 -2.00 8.93 -1.15
C GLN A 54 -2.27 9.45 0.26
N ASP A 55 -2.42 10.77 0.36
CA ASP A 55 -2.99 11.44 1.53
C ASP A 55 -4.49 11.62 1.27
N GLN A 56 -5.31 10.79 1.93
CA GLN A 56 -6.76 10.91 1.91
C GLN A 56 -7.21 11.59 3.19
N MET A 57 -8.01 12.64 3.07
CA MET A 57 -8.53 13.39 4.21
C MET A 57 -9.99 12.99 4.47
N PHE A 58 -10.26 12.63 5.71
CA PHE A 58 -11.62 12.36 6.20
C PHE A 58 -11.91 13.15 7.46
N THR A 59 -13.14 13.56 7.67
CA THR A 59 -13.56 14.20 8.92
C THR A 59 -13.94 13.14 9.94
N TRP A 60 -13.16 13.03 11.01
CA TRP A 60 -13.49 12.17 12.16
C TRP A 60 -14.37 12.94 13.14
N PRO A 61 -15.66 12.53 13.33
CA PRO A 61 -16.56 13.27 14.20
C PRO A 61 -16.19 13.18 15.67
N SER A 62 -16.54 14.22 16.40
CA SER A 62 -16.44 14.31 17.86
C SER A 62 -17.13 13.14 18.57
N GLY A 63 -16.52 12.64 19.63
CA GLY A 63 -17.08 11.59 20.49
C GLY A 63 -17.13 10.19 19.89
N ILE A 64 -16.77 10.02 18.63
CA ILE A 64 -16.83 8.72 17.93
C ILE A 64 -15.54 7.94 18.19
N LEU A 65 -15.72 6.69 18.66
CA LEU A 65 -14.63 5.77 18.97
C LEU A 65 -14.09 5.06 17.72
N SER A 66 -15.01 4.64 16.84
CA SER A 66 -14.66 3.78 15.69
C SER A 66 -15.28 4.27 14.40
N ARG A 67 -14.60 4.00 13.30
CA ARG A 67 -15.05 4.23 11.93
C ARG A 67 -14.57 3.10 11.03
N THR A 68 -15.27 2.91 9.93
CA THR A 68 -14.90 1.97 8.87
C THR A 68 -14.44 2.73 7.63
N LEU A 69 -13.45 2.18 6.92
CA LEU A 69 -12.97 2.70 5.65
C LEU A 69 -13.01 1.58 4.60
N GLY A 70 -13.61 1.88 3.49
CA GLY A 70 -13.73 0.96 2.36
C GLY A 70 -14.86 1.35 1.43
N PRO A 71 -15.22 0.47 0.47
CA PRO A 71 -16.24 0.78 -0.53
C PRO A 71 -17.65 0.98 0.07
N SER A 72 -17.95 0.40 1.23
CA SER A 72 -19.24 0.53 1.94
C SER A 72 -19.11 1.09 3.36
N GLY A 73 -17.92 1.58 3.73
CA GLY A 73 -17.62 2.10 5.06
C GLY A 73 -18.17 3.49 5.35
N ASN A 74 -17.97 3.97 6.58
CA ASN A 74 -18.26 5.35 6.98
C ASN A 74 -17.41 6.36 6.19
N PHE A 75 -16.20 5.99 5.87
CA PHE A 75 -15.31 6.68 4.97
C PHE A 75 -15.27 5.90 3.66
N ILE A 76 -15.73 6.51 2.58
CA ILE A 76 -15.78 5.87 1.27
C ILE A 76 -14.45 6.10 0.59
N GLY A 77 -13.74 5.00 0.30
CA GLY A 77 -12.43 5.03 -0.33
C GLY A 77 -11.94 3.62 -0.69
N SER A 78 -10.79 3.55 -1.33
CA SER A 78 -10.13 2.26 -1.56
C SER A 78 -9.66 1.66 -0.23
N ARG A 79 -9.86 0.34 -0.07
CA ARG A 79 -9.33 -0.36 1.09
C ARG A 79 -7.80 -0.38 1.01
N PRO A 80 -7.09 0.17 1.99
CA PRO A 80 -5.63 0.17 1.97
C PRO A 80 -5.07 -1.23 2.23
N VAL A 81 -3.97 -1.55 1.58
CA VAL A 81 -3.19 -2.78 1.87
C VAL A 81 -2.35 -2.58 3.12
N LEU A 82 -1.79 -1.40 3.26
CA LEU A 82 -0.91 -1.02 4.37
C LEU A 82 -1.18 0.42 4.79
N LEU A 83 -1.10 0.66 6.08
CA LEU A 83 -1.13 1.99 6.67
C LEU A 83 0.28 2.46 6.99
N GLU A 84 0.58 3.70 6.64
CA GLU A 84 1.86 4.32 6.96
C GLU A 84 1.83 4.95 8.36
N ASP A 85 2.92 4.82 9.11
CA ASP A 85 3.08 5.44 10.43
C ASP A 85 3.07 6.98 10.40
N SER A 86 3.11 7.57 9.19
CA SER A 86 3.00 9.01 8.95
C SER A 86 1.57 9.56 8.99
N THR A 87 0.56 8.71 9.19
CA THR A 87 -0.85 9.08 9.39
C THR A 87 -1.00 10.01 10.62
N TYR A 88 -1.79 11.08 10.50
CA TYR A 88 -1.96 12.07 11.54
C TYR A 88 -3.37 12.65 11.60
N PHE A 89 -3.70 13.28 12.73
CA PHE A 89 -4.89 14.10 12.89
C PHE A 89 -4.53 15.58 12.86
N ARG A 90 -5.38 16.38 12.23
CA ARG A 90 -5.28 17.84 12.20
C ARG A 90 -6.52 18.46 12.79
N ASP A 91 -6.35 19.48 13.62
CA ASP A 91 -7.43 20.32 14.11
C ASP A 91 -7.71 21.44 13.08
N PRO A 92 -8.88 21.45 12.41
CA PRO A 92 -9.19 22.47 11.42
C PRO A 92 -9.30 23.88 12.03
N GLY A 93 -9.62 23.98 13.33
CA GLY A 93 -9.76 25.26 14.02
C GLY A 93 -8.43 25.93 14.36
N THR A 94 -7.41 25.12 14.72
CA THR A 94 -6.09 25.63 15.14
C THR A 94 -5.00 25.40 14.09
N GLY A 95 -5.26 24.53 13.10
CA GLY A 95 -4.28 24.12 12.10
C GLY A 95 -3.16 23.22 12.62
N VAL A 96 -3.22 22.80 13.89
CA VAL A 96 -2.18 21.96 14.52
C VAL A 96 -2.37 20.51 14.13
N SER A 97 -1.28 19.86 13.72
CA SER A 97 -1.25 18.43 13.34
C SER A 97 -0.63 17.60 14.46
N TYR A 98 -1.22 16.42 14.69
CA TYR A 98 -0.81 15.48 15.75
C TYR A 98 -0.60 14.10 15.15
N GLY A 99 0.62 13.59 15.25
CA GLY A 99 0.92 12.21 14.89
C GLY A 99 0.17 11.23 15.79
N ILE A 100 -0.28 10.12 15.22
CA ILE A 100 -0.96 9.05 15.92
C ILE A 100 -0.12 7.77 15.89
N LYS A 101 -0.13 7.03 17.01
CA LYS A 101 0.62 5.77 17.11
C LYS A 101 -0.28 4.58 16.79
N PHE A 102 0.16 3.72 15.89
CA PHE A 102 -0.51 2.43 15.66
C PHE A 102 -0.25 1.47 16.81
N ILE A 103 -1.30 0.82 17.28
CA ILE A 103 -1.23 -0.21 18.32
C ILE A 103 -1.87 -1.52 17.83
N ASN A 104 -1.43 -2.62 18.40
CA ASN A 104 -2.01 -3.93 18.10
C ASN A 104 -3.27 -4.20 18.93
N GLN A 105 -4.00 -5.27 18.58
CA GLN A 105 -5.23 -5.66 19.27
C GLN A 105 -5.03 -5.92 20.77
N GLN A 106 -3.91 -6.51 21.15
CA GLN A 106 -3.62 -6.79 22.56
C GLN A 106 -3.48 -5.50 23.38
N GLN A 107 -2.76 -4.52 22.83
CA GLN A 107 -2.60 -3.19 23.46
C GLN A 107 -3.93 -2.45 23.54
N TYR A 108 -4.75 -2.52 22.48
CA TYR A 108 -6.08 -1.90 22.49
C TYR A 108 -7.01 -2.58 23.51
N ASN A 109 -6.97 -3.90 23.62
CA ASN A 109 -7.77 -4.63 24.59
C ASN A 109 -7.32 -4.36 26.04
N GLY A 110 -6.05 -4.04 26.26
CA GLY A 110 -5.50 -3.62 27.54
C GLY A 110 -5.99 -2.27 28.04
N ILE A 111 -6.66 -1.46 27.20
CA ILE A 111 -7.25 -0.17 27.61
C ILE A 111 -8.51 -0.44 28.43
N ALA A 112 -8.42 -0.20 29.74
CA ALA A 112 -9.51 -0.51 30.69
C ALA A 112 -10.76 0.34 30.46
N VAL A 113 -10.62 1.64 30.18
CA VAL A 113 -11.73 2.58 29.98
C VAL A 113 -11.66 3.20 28.59
N LYS A 114 -12.45 2.68 27.65
CA LYS A 114 -12.49 3.12 26.24
C LYS A 114 -13.34 4.38 26.00
N THR A 115 -14.02 4.88 27.05
CA THR A 115 -14.92 6.06 26.96
C THR A 115 -14.22 7.38 27.29
N VAL A 116 -12.95 7.35 27.64
CA VAL A 116 -12.16 8.54 27.91
C VAL A 116 -12.14 9.45 26.69
N THR A 117 -12.33 10.75 26.93
CA THR A 117 -12.29 11.79 25.90
C THR A 117 -11.06 12.66 26.06
N SER A 118 -10.53 13.16 24.96
CA SER A 118 -9.41 14.11 24.94
C SER A 118 -9.55 15.02 23.71
N THR A 119 -8.80 16.09 23.70
CA THR A 119 -8.75 16.99 22.53
C THR A 119 -8.24 16.24 21.29
N PHE A 120 -7.25 15.35 21.46
CA PHE A 120 -6.65 14.56 20.38
C PHE A 120 -6.56 13.08 20.74
N PRO A 121 -6.78 12.19 19.78
CA PRO A 121 -6.44 10.78 19.93
C PRO A 121 -4.92 10.60 19.93
N GLN A 122 -4.45 9.64 20.69
CA GLN A 122 -3.02 9.32 20.82
C GLN A 122 -2.65 8.04 20.09
N VAL A 123 -3.60 7.10 20.04
CA VAL A 123 -3.39 5.78 19.44
C VAL A 123 -4.55 5.39 18.55
N ILE A 124 -4.24 4.61 17.53
CA ILE A 124 -5.21 3.99 16.64
C ILE A 124 -4.95 2.49 16.55
N PHE A 125 -5.98 1.70 16.69
CA PHE A 125 -6.00 0.29 16.39
C PHE A 125 -6.79 0.08 15.10
N VAL A 126 -6.20 -0.67 14.16
CA VAL A 126 -6.82 -0.98 12.88
C VAL A 126 -7.00 -2.49 12.77
N ASN A 127 -8.25 -2.90 12.54
CA ASN A 127 -8.64 -4.25 12.25
C ASN A 127 -8.84 -4.38 10.73
N MET A 128 -8.01 -5.20 10.08
CA MET A 128 -7.99 -5.37 8.63
C MET A 128 -9.07 -6.34 8.16
N THR A 129 -10.33 -6.03 8.44
CA THR A 129 -11.51 -6.78 7.97
C THR A 129 -11.75 -6.58 6.47
N PHE A 130 -12.62 -7.42 5.89
CA PHE A 130 -13.04 -7.34 4.50
C PHE A 130 -14.58 -7.26 4.44
N PRO A 131 -15.18 -6.43 3.59
CA PRO A 131 -14.59 -5.54 2.57
C PRO A 131 -14.03 -4.22 3.11
N ASP A 132 -14.47 -3.76 4.27
CA ASP A 132 -14.05 -2.52 4.90
C ASP A 132 -13.12 -2.80 6.08
N ILE A 133 -12.15 -1.92 6.32
CA ILE A 133 -11.33 -1.96 7.54
C ILE A 133 -12.05 -1.25 8.68
N GLU A 134 -11.86 -1.74 9.90
CA GLU A 134 -12.38 -1.10 11.12
C GLU A 134 -11.25 -0.41 11.87
N MET A 135 -11.48 0.82 12.27
CA MET A 135 -10.49 1.63 12.97
C MET A 135 -11.05 2.11 14.29
N TYR A 136 -10.23 2.03 15.33
CA TYR A 136 -10.57 2.43 16.68
C TYR A 136 -9.51 3.39 17.20
N ILE A 137 -9.93 4.59 17.62
CA ILE A 137 -9.02 5.61 18.17
C ILE A 137 -9.19 5.72 19.68
N TYR A 138 -8.12 6.11 20.35
CA TYR A 138 -8.17 6.37 21.80
C TYR A 138 -7.18 7.46 22.19
N PRO A 139 -7.57 8.40 23.08
CA PRO A 139 -8.94 8.72 23.55
C PRO A 139 -9.88 9.22 22.43
N ARG A 140 -11.20 9.26 22.69
CA ARG A 140 -12.17 9.84 21.75
C ARG A 140 -11.95 11.35 21.64
N PRO A 141 -12.02 11.94 20.44
CA PRO A 141 -11.87 13.37 20.25
C PRO A 141 -13.09 14.12 20.81
N THR A 142 -12.85 15.28 21.43
CA THR A 142 -13.93 16.17 21.92
C THR A 142 -14.46 17.12 20.87
N ARG A 143 -13.83 17.16 19.69
CA ARG A 143 -14.19 17.97 18.53
C ARG A 143 -13.98 17.20 17.25
N ASP A 144 -14.54 17.67 16.15
CA ASP A 144 -14.29 17.11 14.83
C ASP A 144 -12.85 17.38 14.42
N LEU A 145 -12.16 16.35 13.92
CA LEU A 145 -10.78 16.40 13.49
C LEU A 145 -10.68 15.96 12.02
N GLU A 146 -9.77 16.56 11.28
CA GLU A 146 -9.36 16.06 9.98
C GLU A 146 -8.39 14.89 10.20
N TRP A 147 -8.76 13.73 9.70
CA TRP A 147 -7.91 12.56 9.70
C TRP A 147 -7.22 12.45 8.36
N HIS A 148 -5.91 12.67 8.36
CA HIS A 148 -5.05 12.52 7.21
C HIS A 148 -4.50 11.11 7.20
N PHE A 149 -4.98 10.36 6.26
CA PHE A 149 -4.70 8.94 6.11
C PHE A 149 -3.73 8.72 4.96
N ILE A 150 -2.50 8.35 5.32
CA ILE A 150 -1.46 8.07 4.35
C ILE A 150 -1.44 6.57 4.12
N SER A 151 -1.87 6.17 2.93
CA SER A 151 -1.95 4.78 2.51
C SER A 151 -1.13 4.53 1.26
N VAL A 152 -0.70 3.30 1.13
CA VAL A 152 -0.14 2.79 -0.12
C VAL A 152 -1.28 2.30 -0.99
N GLU A 153 -1.36 2.80 -2.22
CA GLU A 153 -2.37 2.37 -3.17
C GLU A 153 -1.99 1.08 -3.87
N GLU A 154 -3.02 0.28 -4.14
CA GLU A 154 -2.90 -0.90 -4.98
C GLU A 154 -2.65 -0.51 -6.44
N LEU A 155 -1.89 -1.31 -7.16
CA LEU A 155 -1.82 -1.22 -8.61
C LEU A 155 -3.20 -1.49 -9.20
N THR A 156 -3.69 -0.53 -9.97
CA THR A 156 -5.02 -0.64 -10.57
C THR A 156 -5.02 -1.69 -11.67
N GLN A 157 -5.97 -2.60 -11.60
CA GLN A 157 -6.19 -3.61 -12.63
C GLN A 157 -6.87 -2.96 -13.86
N PRO A 158 -6.32 -3.13 -15.07
CA PRO A 158 -6.97 -2.61 -16.27
C PRO A 158 -8.28 -3.36 -16.56
N ALA A 159 -9.37 -2.61 -16.74
CA ALA A 159 -10.67 -3.19 -17.08
C ALA A 159 -10.75 -3.62 -18.54
N THR A 160 -10.00 -2.97 -19.42
CA THR A 160 -10.00 -3.24 -20.87
C THR A 160 -8.60 -3.12 -21.45
N LEU A 161 -8.40 -3.66 -22.65
CA LEU A 161 -7.16 -3.54 -23.42
C LEU A 161 -6.80 -2.09 -23.76
N ALA A 162 -7.80 -1.21 -23.88
CA ALA A 162 -7.63 0.21 -24.18
C ALA A 162 -7.29 1.05 -22.95
N THR A 163 -7.35 0.47 -21.72
CA THR A 163 -7.04 1.17 -20.48
C THR A 163 -5.60 1.69 -20.53
N GLN A 164 -5.44 3.00 -20.35
CA GLN A 164 -4.14 3.65 -20.27
C GLN A 164 -3.52 3.40 -18.90
N LEU A 165 -2.25 3.00 -18.92
CA LEU A 165 -1.50 2.68 -17.72
C LEU A 165 -0.44 3.75 -17.48
N HIS A 166 -0.51 4.37 -16.30
CA HIS A 166 0.42 5.40 -15.85
C HIS A 166 1.31 4.80 -14.76
N PHE A 167 2.48 4.31 -15.16
CA PHE A 167 3.45 3.74 -14.24
C PHE A 167 4.75 4.54 -14.20
N PRO A 168 5.44 4.57 -13.06
CA PRO A 168 6.78 5.11 -12.96
C PRO A 168 7.78 4.38 -13.87
N PRO A 169 8.94 4.99 -14.14
CA PRO A 169 10.00 4.34 -14.91
C PRO A 169 10.40 2.98 -14.33
N GLY A 170 10.55 1.99 -15.20
CA GLY A 170 10.92 0.62 -14.83
C GLY A 170 9.74 -0.36 -14.72
N TYR A 171 8.54 0.11 -14.37
CA TYR A 171 7.36 -0.75 -14.24
C TYR A 171 6.94 -1.39 -15.56
N LEU A 172 6.87 -0.62 -16.65
CA LEU A 172 6.48 -1.14 -17.96
C LEU A 172 7.35 -2.31 -18.41
N ARG A 173 8.68 -2.21 -18.19
CA ARG A 173 9.59 -3.31 -18.49
C ARG A 173 9.30 -4.52 -17.59
N ALA A 174 9.10 -4.30 -16.31
CA ALA A 174 8.80 -5.39 -15.38
C ALA A 174 7.48 -6.08 -15.75
N PHE A 175 6.42 -5.32 -16.04
CA PHE A 175 5.14 -5.87 -16.48
C PHE A 175 5.30 -6.73 -17.74
N ARG A 176 5.92 -6.18 -18.77
CA ARG A 176 6.06 -6.88 -20.06
C ARG A 176 6.80 -8.21 -19.93
N TYR A 177 7.91 -8.27 -19.20
CA TYR A 177 8.70 -9.50 -19.10
C TYR A 177 8.13 -10.50 -18.10
N ASN A 178 7.56 -10.04 -16.97
CA ASN A 178 6.93 -10.95 -16.02
C ASN A 178 5.61 -11.49 -16.56
N LEU A 179 4.81 -10.69 -17.27
CA LEU A 179 3.58 -11.16 -17.93
C LEU A 179 3.88 -12.24 -18.97
N ALA A 180 4.95 -12.10 -19.75
CA ALA A 180 5.38 -13.14 -20.66
C ALA A 180 5.70 -14.46 -19.92
N THR A 181 6.33 -14.38 -18.75
CA THR A 181 6.62 -15.57 -17.95
C THR A 181 5.36 -16.18 -17.34
N GLU A 182 4.42 -15.35 -16.88
CA GLU A 182 3.13 -15.77 -16.30
C GLU A 182 2.23 -16.48 -17.31
N MET A 183 2.17 -15.95 -18.53
CA MET A 183 1.34 -16.52 -19.61
C MET A 183 1.94 -17.78 -20.25
N SER A 184 3.23 -18.06 -20.01
CA SER A 184 3.94 -19.17 -20.68
C SER A 184 3.24 -20.53 -20.53
N PRO A 185 2.71 -20.91 -19.35
CA PRO A 185 2.00 -22.20 -19.20
C PRO A 185 0.69 -22.28 -20.02
N GLU A 186 -0.05 -21.17 -20.12
CA GLU A 186 -1.34 -21.12 -20.84
C GLU A 186 -1.15 -21.33 -22.35
N PHE A 187 -0.06 -20.78 -22.89
CA PHE A 187 0.25 -20.92 -24.33
C PHE A 187 1.17 -22.10 -24.66
N GLY A 188 1.61 -22.87 -23.65
CA GLY A 188 2.50 -24.01 -23.84
C GLY A 188 3.86 -23.66 -24.43
N MET A 189 4.30 -22.40 -24.27
CA MET A 189 5.57 -21.90 -24.81
C MET A 189 6.54 -21.63 -23.67
N GLU A 190 7.77 -22.15 -23.76
CA GLU A 190 8.80 -21.85 -22.76
C GLU A 190 9.47 -20.49 -23.05
N PRO A 191 9.46 -19.55 -22.07
CA PRO A 191 10.16 -18.28 -22.23
C PRO A 191 11.66 -18.53 -22.28
N SER A 192 12.37 -17.80 -23.14
CA SER A 192 13.82 -17.92 -23.22
C SER A 192 14.50 -17.58 -21.86
N ALA A 193 15.65 -18.19 -21.58
CA ALA A 193 16.43 -17.93 -20.37
C ALA A 193 16.72 -16.44 -20.17
N GLN A 194 16.84 -15.69 -21.27
CA GLN A 194 17.05 -14.24 -21.23
C GLN A 194 15.80 -13.50 -20.78
N VAL A 195 14.60 -13.90 -21.23
CA VAL A 195 13.33 -13.33 -20.80
C VAL A 195 13.13 -13.56 -19.31
N MET A 196 13.32 -14.79 -18.83
CA MET A 196 13.23 -15.13 -17.40
C MET A 196 14.21 -14.32 -16.55
N ARG A 197 15.46 -14.18 -16.96
CA ARG A 197 16.46 -13.39 -16.24
C ARG A 197 16.07 -11.91 -16.14
N ILE A 198 15.52 -11.34 -17.22
CA ILE A 198 15.07 -9.94 -17.24
C ILE A 198 13.83 -9.78 -16.35
N ALA A 199 12.87 -10.71 -16.40
CA ALA A 199 11.69 -10.72 -15.55
C ALA A 199 12.08 -10.69 -14.06
N MET A 200 12.91 -11.64 -13.62
CA MET A 200 13.38 -11.71 -12.22
C MET A 200 14.15 -10.45 -11.80
N THR A 201 15.05 -9.95 -12.67
CA THR A 201 15.87 -8.78 -12.33
C THR A 201 15.03 -7.51 -12.25
N SER A 202 14.08 -7.33 -13.18
CA SER A 202 13.20 -6.16 -13.17
C SER A 202 12.28 -6.15 -11.94
N LYS A 203 11.68 -7.29 -11.59
CA LYS A 203 10.86 -7.43 -10.38
C LYS A 203 11.67 -7.14 -9.10
N ARG A 204 12.89 -7.70 -9.01
CA ARG A 204 13.80 -7.43 -7.88
C ARG A 204 14.19 -5.95 -7.77
N ASN A 205 14.43 -5.29 -8.90
CA ASN A 205 14.75 -3.86 -8.90
C ASN A 205 13.58 -3.00 -8.41
N LEU A 206 12.34 -3.33 -8.78
CA LEU A 206 11.15 -2.66 -8.25
C LEU A 206 11.04 -2.84 -6.73
N LYS A 207 11.18 -4.07 -6.24
CA LYS A 207 11.18 -4.33 -4.79
C LYS A 207 12.24 -3.52 -4.05
N ARG A 208 13.43 -3.35 -4.63
CA ARG A 208 14.51 -2.58 -4.02
C ARG A 208 14.22 -1.09 -3.95
N ILE A 209 13.61 -0.51 -5.02
CA ILE A 209 13.27 0.92 -5.07
C ILE A 209 12.12 1.21 -4.09
N ASN A 210 11.18 0.28 -3.96
CA ASN A 210 9.99 0.44 -3.13
C ASN A 210 10.19 0.00 -1.67
N ASN A 211 11.39 -0.44 -1.30
CA ASN A 211 11.70 -0.71 0.10
C ASN A 211 11.97 0.62 0.80
N PRO A 212 11.16 1.00 1.82
CA PRO A 212 11.42 2.22 2.57
C PRO A 212 12.79 2.12 3.25
N ASP A 213 13.49 3.24 3.31
CA ASP A 213 14.71 3.34 4.11
C ASP A 213 14.32 3.23 5.58
N ASP A 214 14.53 2.06 6.19
CA ASP A 214 14.35 1.88 7.62
C ASP A 214 15.38 2.74 8.37
N ILE A 215 14.93 3.90 8.85
CA ILE A 215 15.72 4.72 9.76
C ILE A 215 15.79 3.97 11.08
N MET A 216 16.92 3.36 11.36
CA MET A 216 17.18 2.75 12.67
C MET A 216 17.13 3.84 13.75
N SER A 217 15.98 3.97 14.40
CA SER A 217 15.87 4.82 15.60
C SER A 217 16.36 4.04 16.81
N MET A 218 17.29 4.63 17.55
CA MET A 218 17.70 4.07 18.83
C MET A 218 16.49 4.10 19.79
N PRO A 219 16.15 3.00 20.47
CA PRO A 219 15.06 3.01 21.45
C PRO A 219 15.22 4.17 22.44
N TYR A 220 14.15 4.91 22.67
CA TYR A 220 14.15 6.09 23.55
C TYR A 220 14.74 5.79 24.93
N SER A 221 14.55 4.57 25.45
CA SER A 221 15.15 4.09 26.69
C SER A 221 16.68 4.08 26.70
N LEU A 222 17.32 3.91 25.54
CA LEU A 222 18.77 3.98 25.40
C LEU A 222 19.29 5.42 25.17
N VAL A 223 18.43 6.29 24.65
CA VAL A 223 18.77 7.71 24.41
C VAL A 223 18.47 8.55 25.66
N ALA A 224 17.41 8.23 26.38
CA ALA A 224 16.98 8.94 27.60
C ALA A 224 17.87 8.62 28.81
N SER A 225 18.69 7.58 28.77
CA SER A 225 19.64 7.26 29.85
C SER A 225 20.86 8.21 29.92
N ARG A 226 20.78 9.40 29.34
CA ARG A 226 21.69 10.52 29.63
C ARG A 226 21.33 11.25 30.93
N GLN A 227 20.77 10.59 31.91
CA GLN A 227 20.98 11.01 33.27
C GLN A 227 22.45 10.73 33.58
N ARG A 228 23.27 11.80 33.48
CA ARG A 228 24.64 11.77 33.96
C ARG A 228 24.55 11.36 35.41
N PHE A 229 24.94 10.12 35.70
CA PHE A 229 25.15 9.70 37.09
C PHE A 229 26.15 10.67 37.72
N ASN A 230 25.67 11.52 38.59
CA ASN A 230 26.53 12.42 39.31
C ASN A 230 27.02 11.70 40.58
N VAL A 231 28.21 11.15 40.49
CA VAL A 231 28.87 10.42 41.59
C VAL A 231 28.93 11.24 42.89
N PHE A 232 28.94 12.58 42.79
CA PHE A 232 29.04 13.48 43.95
C PHE A 232 27.68 13.89 44.53
N ALA A 233 26.58 13.71 43.81
CA ALA A 233 25.27 14.14 44.27
C ALA A 233 24.39 13.00 44.83
N GLY A 234 24.78 11.75 44.67
CA GLY A 234 24.08 10.59 45.23
C GLY A 234 22.61 10.40 44.81
N ASN A 235 22.13 11.15 43.82
CA ASN A 235 20.74 11.11 43.38
C ASN A 235 20.59 10.19 42.15
N TYR A 236 19.64 9.25 42.27
CA TYR A 236 19.12 8.41 41.20
C TYR A 236 18.20 9.21 40.27
#